data_99de0a59db075e24cbe26370ccfb44bf
#
_entry.id   99de0a59db075e24cbe26370ccfb44bf
#
_cell.length_a   1.000
_cell.length_b   1.000
_cell.length_c   1.000
_cell.angle_alpha   90.00
_cell.angle_beta   90.00
_cell.angle_gamma   90.00
#
_symmetry.space_group_name_H-M   'P 1'
#
loop_
_entity.id
_entity.type
_entity.pdbx_description
1 polymer ?
#
loop_
_entity_poly.entity_id
_entity_poly.type
_entity_poly.pdbx_seq_one_letter_code
_entity_poly.pdbx_strand_id
1 'polypeptide(L)'
;MDKKLEPIVQALQEKYTTSIEEFRDEVHIFIKAEQIVDVLTLLRDKYDFELLSALTASDYWPQQSPRFHVIYQLSSIARNITVQLRVPVNGDQPKIPTATRVYDVANWRERELLDMFGIEVEGHPDPRRILMPEGTEGHPLRKDFPLGYEEPQFTFNIKEIDLRKPYAKE
;
A
#
# COMPACT_ATOMS: atom_id res chain seq x y z
N MET A 1 9.62 -21.45 2.50
CA MET A 1 8.14 -21.28 2.46
C MET A 1 7.47 -22.24 3.45
N ASP A 2 6.48 -21.75 4.21
CA ASP A 2 5.69 -22.64 5.10
C ASP A 2 4.89 -23.64 4.25
N LYS A 3 4.97 -24.93 4.59
CA LYS A 3 4.25 -26.02 3.91
C LYS A 3 2.73 -25.82 3.84
N LYS A 4 2.18 -25.05 4.76
CA LYS A 4 0.75 -24.70 4.78
C LYS A 4 0.37 -23.68 3.70
N LEU A 5 1.33 -22.86 3.22
CA LEU A 5 1.12 -21.88 2.16
C LEU A 5 1.23 -22.48 0.76
N GLU A 6 1.99 -23.56 0.57
CA GLU A 6 2.19 -24.18 -0.76
C GLU A 6 0.90 -24.42 -1.54
N PRO A 7 -0.15 -25.07 -0.98
CA PRO A 7 -1.38 -25.33 -1.73
C PRO A 7 -2.16 -24.05 -2.06
N ILE A 8 -2.03 -22.99 -1.23
CA ILE A 8 -2.68 -21.70 -1.45
C ILE A 8 -1.99 -20.97 -2.59
N VAL A 9 -0.67 -20.96 -2.56
CA VAL A 9 0.17 -20.35 -3.59
C VAL A 9 -0.06 -21.00 -4.95
N GLN A 10 -0.10 -22.34 -5.01
CA GLN A 10 -0.40 -23.08 -6.24
C GLN A 10 -1.79 -22.72 -6.80
N ALA A 11 -2.81 -22.72 -5.95
CA ALA A 11 -4.17 -22.35 -6.35
C ALA A 11 -4.28 -20.91 -6.88
N LEU A 12 -3.47 -19.98 -6.33
CA LEU A 12 -3.41 -18.62 -6.84
C LEU A 12 -2.70 -18.55 -8.19
N GLN A 13 -1.61 -19.30 -8.38
CA GLN A 13 -0.89 -19.35 -9.65
C GLN A 13 -1.71 -19.98 -10.79
N GLU A 14 -2.52 -20.97 -10.48
CA GLU A 14 -3.41 -21.60 -11.47
C GLU A 14 -4.53 -20.68 -11.95
N LYS A 15 -5.03 -19.81 -11.06
CA LYS A 15 -6.20 -18.98 -11.33
C LYS A 15 -5.86 -17.55 -11.76
N TYR A 16 -4.75 -16.99 -11.27
CA TYR A 16 -4.37 -15.61 -11.48
C TYR A 16 -2.95 -15.48 -12.04
N THR A 17 -2.68 -14.37 -12.73
CA THR A 17 -1.31 -14.05 -13.15
C THR A 17 -0.52 -13.55 -11.94
N THR A 18 0.20 -14.45 -11.29
CA THR A 18 0.98 -14.14 -10.08
C THR A 18 2.45 -14.47 -10.30
N SER A 19 3.33 -13.66 -9.74
CA SER A 19 4.74 -14.02 -9.53
C SER A 19 5.02 -14.10 -8.03
N ILE A 20 5.96 -14.96 -7.66
CA ILE A 20 6.27 -15.26 -6.27
C ILE A 20 7.74 -14.97 -6.03
N GLU A 21 8.01 -14.31 -4.94
CA GLU A 21 9.34 -14.07 -4.42
C GLU A 21 9.40 -14.59 -2.98
N GLU A 22 10.40 -15.41 -2.68
CA GLU A 22 10.66 -15.89 -1.33
C GLU A 22 11.87 -15.15 -0.76
N PHE A 23 11.69 -14.53 0.41
CA PHE A 23 12.74 -13.83 1.11
C PHE A 23 12.66 -14.12 2.62
N ARG A 24 13.70 -14.68 3.21
CA ARG A 24 13.81 -15.01 4.65
C ARG A 24 12.59 -15.77 5.20
N ASP A 25 12.18 -16.82 4.47
CA ASP A 25 11.00 -17.65 4.76
C ASP A 25 9.64 -16.97 4.63
N GLU A 26 9.60 -15.67 4.26
CA GLU A 26 8.36 -14.97 3.90
C GLU A 26 8.06 -15.11 2.41
N VAL A 27 6.79 -15.24 2.09
CA VAL A 27 6.32 -15.36 0.71
C VAL A 27 5.65 -14.08 0.29
N HIS A 28 6.19 -13.44 -0.74
CA HIS A 28 5.62 -12.26 -1.38
C HIS A 28 4.97 -12.68 -2.69
N ILE A 29 3.67 -12.47 -2.80
CA ILE A 29 2.89 -12.80 -4.00
C ILE A 29 2.55 -11.52 -4.73
N PHE A 30 3.08 -11.34 -5.94
CA PHE A 30 2.78 -10.20 -6.77
C PHE A 30 1.52 -10.43 -7.58
N ILE A 31 0.58 -9.48 -7.54
CA ILE A 31 -0.75 -9.58 -8.13
C ILE A 31 -1.04 -8.27 -8.87
N LYS A 32 -1.73 -8.35 -10.00
CA LYS A 32 -2.19 -7.16 -10.72
C LYS A 32 -3.30 -6.44 -9.96
N ALA A 33 -3.34 -5.12 -10.06
CA ALA A 33 -4.33 -4.29 -9.36
C ALA A 33 -5.78 -4.73 -9.64
N GLU A 34 -6.09 -5.09 -10.90
CA GLU A 34 -7.43 -5.49 -11.30
C GLU A 34 -7.91 -6.81 -10.64
N GLN A 35 -6.97 -7.65 -10.21
CA GLN A 35 -7.26 -8.98 -9.65
C GLN A 35 -7.27 -9.00 -8.13
N ILE A 36 -6.83 -7.92 -7.46
CA ILE A 36 -6.59 -7.93 -6.02
C ILE A 36 -7.87 -8.23 -5.21
N VAL A 37 -9.00 -7.63 -5.56
CA VAL A 37 -10.27 -7.81 -4.84
C VAL A 37 -10.74 -9.27 -4.90
N ASP A 38 -10.63 -9.91 -6.07
CA ASP A 38 -11.00 -11.32 -6.25
C ASP A 38 -10.07 -12.25 -5.44
N VAL A 39 -8.77 -11.93 -5.42
CA VAL A 39 -7.79 -12.70 -4.64
C VAL A 39 -8.05 -12.54 -3.14
N LEU A 40 -8.31 -11.32 -2.66
CA LEU A 40 -8.65 -11.07 -1.25
C LEU A 40 -9.91 -11.81 -0.84
N THR A 41 -10.96 -11.80 -1.70
CA THR A 41 -12.21 -12.53 -1.47
C THR A 41 -11.95 -14.03 -1.40
N LEU A 42 -11.19 -14.58 -2.35
CA LEU A 42 -10.83 -16.00 -2.36
C LEU A 42 -10.07 -16.42 -1.10
N LEU A 43 -9.09 -15.62 -0.67
CA LEU A 43 -8.30 -15.90 0.52
C LEU A 43 -9.13 -15.85 1.80
N ARG A 44 -10.03 -14.87 1.92
CA ARG A 44 -10.96 -14.76 3.05
C ARG A 44 -11.93 -15.95 3.10
N ASP A 45 -12.62 -16.21 2.00
CA ASP A 45 -13.78 -17.13 2.00
C ASP A 45 -13.37 -18.62 1.93
N LYS A 46 -12.26 -18.94 1.25
CA LYS A 46 -11.83 -20.32 1.05
C LYS A 46 -10.68 -20.75 1.95
N TYR A 47 -9.81 -19.81 2.33
CA TYR A 47 -8.58 -20.12 3.04
C TYR A 47 -8.49 -19.54 4.44
N ASP A 48 -9.59 -18.97 4.95
CA ASP A 48 -9.75 -18.45 6.30
C ASP A 48 -8.74 -17.32 6.65
N PHE A 49 -8.40 -16.45 5.68
CA PHE A 49 -7.65 -15.24 5.96
C PHE A 49 -8.61 -14.12 6.36
N GLU A 50 -9.09 -14.19 7.59
CA GLU A 50 -10.10 -13.28 8.11
C GLU A 50 -9.59 -11.90 8.51
N LEU A 51 -8.26 -11.75 8.65
CA LEU A 51 -7.66 -10.52 9.15
C LEU A 51 -6.75 -9.86 8.12
N LEU A 52 -7.08 -8.62 7.72
CA LEU A 52 -6.17 -7.70 7.04
C LEU A 52 -5.31 -7.00 8.10
N SER A 53 -4.15 -7.58 8.41
CA SER A 53 -3.26 -7.12 9.48
C SER A 53 -2.59 -5.79 9.16
N ALA A 54 -2.23 -5.58 7.89
CA ALA A 54 -1.68 -4.32 7.41
C ALA A 54 -2.05 -4.07 5.95
N LEU A 55 -2.21 -2.79 5.61
CA LEU A 55 -2.31 -2.29 4.25
C LEU A 55 -1.48 -1.00 4.19
N THR A 56 -0.44 -0.99 3.38
CA THR A 56 0.47 0.14 3.23
C THR A 56 1.11 0.13 1.84
N ALA A 57 2.03 1.05 1.55
CA ALA A 57 2.79 1.04 0.31
C ALA A 57 4.29 1.24 0.55
N SER A 58 5.09 0.74 -0.40
CA SER A 58 6.52 1.07 -0.51
C SER A 58 6.74 1.91 -1.75
N ASP A 59 7.49 3.01 -1.62
CA ASP A 59 7.92 3.86 -2.73
C ASP A 59 9.33 3.46 -3.17
N TYR A 60 9.52 3.14 -4.44
CA TYR A 60 10.79 2.74 -5.05
C TYR A 60 11.43 3.88 -5.86
N TRP A 61 11.10 5.15 -5.54
CA TRP A 61 11.77 6.28 -6.16
C TRP A 61 13.30 6.10 -6.26
N PRO A 62 13.96 6.43 -7.36
CA PRO A 62 13.47 7.15 -8.56
C PRO A 62 12.82 6.27 -9.63
N GLN A 63 12.61 4.96 -9.41
CA GLN A 63 11.90 4.08 -10.33
C GLN A 63 10.45 4.54 -10.50
N GLN A 64 9.95 4.64 -11.74
CA GLN A 64 8.60 5.11 -12.03
C GLN A 64 7.63 3.99 -12.44
N SER A 65 8.13 2.88 -12.95
CA SER A 65 7.30 1.80 -13.48
C SER A 65 7.84 0.41 -13.11
N PRO A 66 7.28 -0.26 -12.12
CA PRO A 66 6.35 0.28 -11.10
C PRO A 66 7.10 1.16 -10.09
N ARG A 67 6.49 2.25 -9.63
CA ARG A 67 7.04 3.09 -8.55
C ARG A 67 6.60 2.61 -7.18
N PHE A 68 5.31 2.30 -7.03
CA PHE A 68 4.76 1.88 -5.74
C PHE A 68 4.47 0.38 -5.74
N HIS A 69 4.67 -0.25 -4.59
CA HIS A 69 4.08 -1.55 -4.30
C HIS A 69 3.11 -1.40 -3.15
N VAL A 70 1.82 -1.58 -3.41
CA VAL A 70 0.83 -1.65 -2.35
C VAL A 70 0.87 -3.04 -1.72
N ILE A 71 0.98 -3.09 -0.41
CA ILE A 71 1.25 -4.29 0.38
C ILE A 71 0.02 -4.60 1.23
N TYR A 72 -0.56 -5.78 1.01
CA TYR A 72 -1.62 -6.34 1.83
C TYR A 72 -1.05 -7.49 2.65
N GLN A 73 -1.02 -7.34 3.96
CA GLN A 73 -0.63 -8.40 4.89
C GLN A 73 -1.90 -9.05 5.44
N LEU A 74 -2.09 -10.31 5.11
CA LEU A 74 -3.24 -11.09 5.56
C LEU A 74 -2.81 -12.13 6.58
N SER A 75 -3.64 -12.37 7.58
CA SER A 75 -3.41 -13.38 8.61
C SER A 75 -4.62 -14.28 8.77
N SER A 76 -4.36 -15.56 8.91
CA SER A 76 -5.34 -16.55 9.37
C SER A 76 -5.01 -16.96 10.79
N ILE A 77 -5.90 -16.62 11.74
CA ILE A 77 -5.74 -16.96 13.16
C ILE A 77 -5.91 -18.48 13.32
N ALA A 78 -6.93 -19.05 12.66
CA ALA A 78 -7.23 -20.46 12.74
C ALA A 78 -6.07 -21.36 12.26
N ARG A 79 -5.35 -20.94 11.21
CA ARG A 79 -4.23 -21.69 10.62
C ARG A 79 -2.88 -21.28 11.19
N ASN A 80 -2.82 -20.14 11.89
CA ASN A 80 -1.60 -19.51 12.37
C ASN A 80 -0.57 -19.34 11.23
N ILE A 81 -1.01 -18.67 10.14
CA ILE A 81 -0.19 -18.35 8.97
C ILE A 81 -0.45 -16.93 8.52
N THR A 82 0.53 -16.32 7.89
CA THR A 82 0.45 -15.01 7.25
C THR A 82 0.87 -15.10 5.80
N VAL A 83 0.29 -14.23 4.96
CA VAL A 83 0.70 -14.08 3.56
C VAL A 83 0.78 -12.60 3.21
N GLN A 84 1.77 -12.25 2.40
CA GLN A 84 1.93 -10.89 1.91
C GLN A 84 1.63 -10.84 0.41
N LEU A 85 0.64 -10.02 0.04
CA LEU A 85 0.35 -9.71 -1.37
C LEU A 85 0.95 -8.36 -1.71
N ARG A 86 1.54 -8.24 -2.88
CA ARG A 86 2.12 -7.01 -3.40
C ARG A 86 1.49 -6.65 -4.73
N VAL A 87 0.97 -5.43 -4.83
CA VAL A 87 0.38 -4.89 -6.04
C VAL A 87 1.30 -3.80 -6.58
N PRO A 88 2.04 -4.07 -7.68
CA PRO A 88 2.86 -3.04 -8.31
C PRO A 88 1.98 -2.00 -9.01
N VAL A 89 2.28 -0.72 -8.78
CA VAL A 89 1.53 0.42 -9.32
C VAL A 89 2.50 1.46 -9.88
N ASN A 90 2.18 2.02 -11.03
CA ASN A 90 3.00 3.04 -11.69
C ASN A 90 2.91 4.40 -10.98
N GLY A 91 3.95 5.21 -11.13
CA GLY A 91 4.05 6.50 -10.44
C GLY A 91 3.15 7.61 -10.97
N ASP A 92 2.82 7.60 -12.28
CA ASP A 92 2.11 8.71 -12.93
C ASP A 92 0.67 8.88 -12.44
N GLN A 93 -0.07 7.77 -12.35
CA GLN A 93 -1.46 7.75 -11.87
C GLN A 93 -1.66 6.49 -11.02
N PRO A 94 -1.14 6.48 -9.78
CA PRO A 94 -1.21 5.30 -8.94
C PRO A 94 -2.65 5.06 -8.48
N LYS A 95 -3.24 3.92 -8.91
CA LYS A 95 -4.63 3.56 -8.63
C LYS A 95 -4.75 2.09 -8.24
N ILE A 96 -5.63 1.81 -7.30
CA ILE A 96 -6.04 0.46 -6.89
C ILE A 96 -7.54 0.41 -6.66
N PRO A 97 -8.22 -0.72 -6.85
CA PRO A 97 -9.60 -0.88 -6.45
C PRO A 97 -9.72 -1.04 -4.93
N THR A 98 -10.83 -0.56 -4.37
CA THR A 98 -11.10 -0.67 -2.93
C THR A 98 -11.30 -2.11 -2.47
N ALA A 99 -10.72 -2.45 -1.33
CA ALA A 99 -10.94 -3.71 -0.62
C ALA A 99 -11.97 -3.59 0.54
N THR A 100 -12.63 -2.45 0.69
CA THR A 100 -13.59 -2.20 1.79
C THR A 100 -14.77 -3.17 1.81
N ARG A 101 -15.14 -3.73 0.66
CA ARG A 101 -16.18 -4.77 0.57
C ARG A 101 -15.73 -6.14 1.07
N VAL A 102 -14.42 -6.33 1.16
CA VAL A 102 -13.82 -7.59 1.64
C VAL A 102 -13.43 -7.48 3.10
N TYR A 103 -12.79 -6.38 3.48
CA TYR A 103 -12.33 -6.11 4.84
C TYR A 103 -12.74 -4.70 5.28
N ASP A 104 -13.55 -4.54 6.30
CA ASP A 104 -14.00 -3.24 6.79
C ASP A 104 -12.83 -2.34 7.26
N VAL A 105 -11.78 -2.95 7.82
CA VAL A 105 -10.58 -2.24 8.26
C VAL A 105 -9.83 -1.57 7.10
N ALA A 106 -10.03 -2.02 5.87
CA ALA A 106 -9.44 -1.42 4.67
C ALA A 106 -9.85 0.05 4.50
N ASN A 107 -11.06 0.44 4.94
CA ASN A 107 -11.53 1.83 4.88
C ASN A 107 -10.50 2.83 5.44
N TRP A 108 -9.99 2.58 6.64
CA TRP A 108 -9.02 3.47 7.27
C TRP A 108 -7.64 3.40 6.63
N ARG A 109 -7.20 2.21 6.27
CA ARG A 109 -5.88 1.98 5.67
C ARG A 109 -5.78 2.52 4.24
N GLU A 110 -6.84 2.43 3.47
CA GLU A 110 -6.90 2.98 2.11
C GLU A 110 -6.90 4.51 2.12
N ARG A 111 -7.55 5.13 3.10
CA ARG A 111 -7.43 6.59 3.31
C ARG A 111 -6.01 7.02 3.65
N GLU A 112 -5.27 6.22 4.43
CA GLU A 112 -3.86 6.44 4.71
C GLU A 112 -3.00 6.34 3.44
N LEU A 113 -3.27 5.36 2.55
CA LEU A 113 -2.60 5.25 1.24
C LEU A 113 -2.80 6.49 0.38
N LEU A 114 -4.03 6.98 0.30
CA LEU A 114 -4.36 8.21 -0.42
C LEU A 114 -3.65 9.41 0.19
N ASP A 115 -3.70 9.54 1.51
CA ASP A 115 -3.17 10.70 2.23
C ASP A 115 -1.63 10.75 2.18
N MET A 116 -0.96 9.63 2.48
CA MET A 116 0.48 9.58 2.64
C MET A 116 1.25 9.35 1.33
N PHE A 117 0.69 8.60 0.39
CA PHE A 117 1.35 8.24 -0.88
C PHE A 117 0.67 8.84 -2.12
N GLY A 118 -0.57 9.34 -1.99
CA GLY A 118 -1.36 9.81 -3.13
C GLY A 118 -1.76 8.69 -4.09
N ILE A 119 -1.97 7.48 -3.56
CA ILE A 119 -2.50 6.35 -4.32
C ILE A 119 -4.02 6.46 -4.29
N GLU A 120 -4.64 6.64 -5.45
CA GLU A 120 -6.10 6.72 -5.59
C GLU A 120 -6.73 5.35 -5.39
N VAL A 121 -7.80 5.28 -4.59
CA VAL A 121 -8.54 4.05 -4.34
C VAL A 121 -9.91 4.13 -5.01
N GLU A 122 -10.05 3.43 -6.11
CA GLU A 122 -11.28 3.43 -6.91
C GLU A 122 -12.43 2.73 -6.18
N GLY A 123 -13.56 3.43 -6.07
CA GLY A 123 -14.75 2.91 -5.40
C GLY A 123 -14.72 2.98 -3.87
N HIS A 124 -13.76 3.68 -3.29
CA HIS A 124 -13.73 3.93 -1.85
C HIS A 124 -14.92 4.80 -1.40
N PRO A 125 -15.63 4.44 -0.30
CA PRO A 125 -16.83 5.14 0.14
C PRO A 125 -16.57 6.55 0.67
N ASP A 126 -15.37 6.82 1.22
CA ASP A 126 -15.01 8.10 1.84
C ASP A 126 -13.53 8.46 1.61
N PRO A 127 -13.16 9.03 0.45
CA PRO A 127 -11.78 9.29 0.08
C PRO A 127 -11.18 10.56 0.72
N ARG A 128 -11.54 10.89 1.95
CA ARG A 128 -10.97 12.05 2.66
C ARG A 128 -9.62 11.70 3.30
N ARG A 129 -8.73 12.68 3.41
CA ARG A 129 -7.49 12.57 4.19
C ARG A 129 -7.78 12.17 5.63
N ILE A 130 -6.83 11.51 6.29
CA ILE A 130 -7.01 10.98 7.64
C ILE A 130 -5.94 11.48 8.64
N LEU A 131 -4.71 11.68 8.19
CA LEU A 131 -3.58 12.07 9.03
C LEU A 131 -3.18 13.53 8.82
N MET A 132 -3.18 14.00 7.58
CA MET A 132 -2.77 15.36 7.27
C MET A 132 -3.93 16.36 7.44
N PRO A 133 -3.64 17.60 7.90
CA PRO A 133 -4.63 18.68 7.94
C PRO A 133 -5.24 18.98 6.57
N GLU A 134 -6.45 19.54 6.58
CA GLU A 134 -7.08 20.05 5.36
C GLU A 134 -6.23 21.14 4.74
N GLY A 135 -6.09 21.11 3.41
CA GLY A 135 -5.27 22.08 2.67
C GLY A 135 -3.79 21.76 2.59
N THR A 136 -3.29 20.72 3.26
CA THR A 136 -1.89 20.29 3.10
C THR A 136 -1.66 19.77 1.68
N GLU A 137 -0.65 20.33 1.01
CA GLU A 137 -0.23 19.91 -0.32
C GLU A 137 0.76 18.75 -0.25
N GLY A 138 0.68 17.84 -1.24
CA GLY A 138 1.59 16.71 -1.39
C GLY A 138 1.30 15.52 -0.49
N HIS A 139 2.24 14.56 -0.47
CA HIS A 139 2.11 13.26 0.18
C HIS A 139 3.41 12.92 0.93
N PRO A 140 3.43 13.02 2.26
CA PRO A 140 4.67 13.01 3.05
C PRO A 140 5.49 11.72 3.02
N LEU A 141 4.90 10.57 2.71
CA LEU A 141 5.64 9.30 2.63
C LEU A 141 6.22 9.00 1.25
N ARG A 142 6.00 9.86 0.26
CA ARG A 142 6.72 9.78 -1.02
C ARG A 142 8.17 10.17 -0.80
N LYS A 143 9.11 9.43 -1.40
CA LYS A 143 10.55 9.71 -1.29
C LYS A 143 10.99 11.00 -1.99
N ASP A 144 10.21 11.50 -2.92
CA ASP A 144 10.41 12.80 -3.58
C ASP A 144 9.76 13.98 -2.83
N PHE A 145 9.05 13.71 -1.73
CA PHE A 145 8.54 14.76 -0.86
C PHE A 145 9.68 15.44 -0.11
N PRO A 146 9.74 16.79 -0.05
CA PRO A 146 10.84 17.51 0.57
C PRO A 146 11.04 17.12 2.04
N LEU A 147 12.22 16.61 2.37
CA LEU A 147 12.60 16.36 3.76
C LEU A 147 12.77 17.69 4.48
N GLY A 148 12.14 17.84 5.64
CA GLY A 148 12.19 19.08 6.42
C GLY A 148 11.15 20.13 5.97
N TYR A 149 10.20 19.77 5.10
CA TYR A 149 9.02 20.60 4.88
C TYR A 149 8.19 20.64 6.17
N GLU A 150 8.03 21.85 6.71
CA GLU A 150 7.19 22.11 7.87
C GLU A 150 6.23 23.25 7.51
N GLU A 151 4.98 23.12 7.87
CA GLU A 151 4.06 24.24 7.78
C GLU A 151 4.52 25.34 8.74
N PRO A 152 4.81 26.55 8.25
CA PRO A 152 5.32 27.60 9.11
C PRO A 152 4.24 28.07 10.07
N GLN A 153 4.51 27.93 11.37
CA GLN A 153 3.65 28.56 12.40
C GLN A 153 3.74 30.09 12.35
N PHE A 154 4.88 30.61 11.90
CA PHE A 154 5.15 32.04 11.76
C PHE A 154 5.86 32.30 10.43
N THR A 155 5.42 33.33 9.72
CA THR A 155 6.02 33.74 8.43
C THR A 155 7.33 34.50 8.59
N PHE A 156 7.72 34.80 9.81
CA PHE A 156 8.98 35.49 10.11
C PHE A 156 10.18 34.60 9.76
N ASN A 157 11.09 35.11 8.93
CA ASN A 157 12.33 34.42 8.48
C ASN A 157 12.09 33.11 7.68
N ILE A 158 10.89 32.83 7.21
CA ILE A 158 10.59 31.58 6.50
C ILE A 158 11.52 31.34 5.31
N LYS A 159 11.80 32.37 4.51
CA LYS A 159 12.70 32.28 3.35
C LYS A 159 14.13 31.89 3.70
N GLU A 160 14.65 32.40 4.83
CA GLU A 160 15.99 32.05 5.33
C GLU A 160 16.03 30.64 5.88
N ILE A 161 14.97 30.20 6.53
CA ILE A 161 14.82 28.83 7.06
C ILE A 161 14.76 27.85 5.90
N ASP A 162 13.93 28.11 4.89
CA ASP A 162 13.77 27.24 3.71
C ASP A 162 15.07 27.07 2.93
N LEU A 163 15.90 28.12 2.82
CA LEU A 163 17.21 28.03 2.17
C LEU A 163 18.20 27.09 2.88
N ARG A 164 17.97 26.81 4.17
CA ARG A 164 18.85 25.95 4.99
C ARG A 164 18.31 24.53 5.16
N LYS A 165 17.04 24.29 4.83
CA LYS A 165 16.43 22.97 4.97
C LYS A 165 16.99 21.98 3.93
N PRO A 166 17.22 20.72 4.31
CA PRO A 166 17.55 19.68 3.35
C PRO A 166 16.29 19.31 2.57
N TYR A 167 16.39 19.28 1.25
CA TYR A 167 15.36 18.76 0.35
C TYR A 167 15.82 17.44 -0.26
N ALA A 168 14.85 16.63 -0.69
CA ALA A 168 15.14 15.46 -1.49
C ALA A 168 15.87 15.88 -2.78
N LYS A 169 17.00 15.26 -3.07
CA LYS A 169 17.73 15.47 -4.33
C LYS A 169 17.18 14.51 -5.36
N GLU A 170 16.92 15.03 -6.58
CA GLU A 170 16.59 14.23 -7.75
C GLU A 170 17.69 13.22 -8.10
#